data_4d4e3a3cfb368268afadd4a414fb3b5c
#
_entry.id   4d4e3a3cfb368268afadd4a414fb3b5c
#
_cell.length_a   1.000
_cell.length_b   1.000
_cell.length_c   1.000
_cell.angle_alpha   90.00
_cell.angle_beta   90.00
_cell.angle_gamma   90.00
#
_symmetry.space_group_name_H-M   'P 1'
#
loop_
_entity.id
_entity.type
_entity.pdbx_description
1 polymer ?
#
loop_
_entity_poly.entity_id
_entity_poly.type
_entity_poly.pdbx_seq_one_letter_code
_entity_poly.pdbx_strand_id
1 'polypeptide(L)'
;MKWNDIKNIRGLKSVTTIGSSNIIGSVITSIFWISIASIIGAESYGELGYFLSIIGIGSVIAMVGGGYTMQVYTAKKIKIESSLYFIGIIASTTAAIILFLIFENLGISISVIGIVVFNFILFEILGKKLYKKYFKIFVAQKIL
;
A
#
# COMPACT_ATOMS: atom_id res chain seq x y z
N MET A 1 -12.76 -28.92 19.83
CA MET A 1 -12.72 -27.45 19.70
C MET A 1 -14.07 -27.01 19.16
N LYS A 2 -14.90 -26.33 19.98
CA LYS A 2 -16.27 -25.94 19.58
C LYS A 2 -16.21 -24.65 18.78
N TRP A 3 -17.08 -24.50 17.77
CA TRP A 3 -17.16 -23.31 16.89
C TRP A 3 -17.30 -21.98 17.66
N ASN A 4 -17.89 -22.03 18.84
CA ASN A 4 -18.04 -20.88 19.73
C ASN A 4 -16.72 -20.43 20.39
N ASP A 5 -15.76 -21.34 20.59
CA ASP A 5 -14.46 -21.02 21.18
C ASP A 5 -13.59 -20.22 20.18
N ILE A 6 -13.78 -20.47 18.89
CA ILE A 6 -13.08 -19.77 17.80
C ILE A 6 -13.55 -18.32 17.71
N LYS A 7 -14.85 -18.05 17.88
CA LYS A 7 -15.40 -16.68 17.84
C LYS A 7 -14.89 -15.77 18.95
N ASN A 8 -14.45 -16.34 20.07
CA ASN A 8 -13.98 -15.61 21.25
C ASN A 8 -12.45 -15.36 21.25
N ILE A 9 -11.72 -15.83 20.24
CA ILE A 9 -10.28 -15.56 20.14
C ILE A 9 -10.07 -14.05 19.93
N ARG A 10 -9.45 -13.40 20.91
CA ARG A 10 -9.01 -11.99 20.80
C ARG A 10 -8.13 -11.84 19.56
N GLY A 11 -8.60 -11.09 18.57
CA GLY A 11 -7.88 -10.86 17.31
C GLY A 11 -8.53 -11.50 16.08
N LEU A 12 -9.38 -12.52 16.21
CA LEU A 12 -10.02 -13.15 15.05
C LEU A 12 -10.82 -12.13 14.21
N LYS A 13 -11.57 -11.25 14.87
CA LYS A 13 -12.31 -10.16 14.22
C LYS A 13 -11.40 -9.23 13.42
N SER A 14 -10.21 -8.97 13.92
CA SER A 14 -9.21 -8.12 13.26
C SER A 14 -8.63 -8.79 12.02
N VAL A 15 -8.26 -10.07 12.16
CA VAL A 15 -7.76 -10.89 11.04
C VAL A 15 -8.82 -11.03 9.96
N THR A 16 -10.07 -11.30 10.34
CA THR A 16 -11.19 -11.39 9.40
C THR A 16 -11.42 -10.07 8.67
N THR A 17 -11.35 -8.93 9.38
CA THR A 17 -11.52 -7.61 8.75
C THR A 17 -10.41 -7.30 7.75
N ILE A 18 -9.14 -7.61 8.08
CA ILE A 18 -8.01 -7.42 7.16
C ILE A 18 -8.11 -8.39 5.99
N GLY A 19 -8.39 -9.66 6.26
CA GLY A 19 -8.54 -10.68 5.22
C GLY A 19 -9.66 -10.36 4.23
N SER A 20 -10.83 -9.95 4.71
CA SER A 20 -11.94 -9.53 3.85
C SER A 20 -11.61 -8.27 3.04
N SER A 21 -10.87 -7.31 3.61
CA SER A 21 -10.37 -6.14 2.84
C SER A 21 -9.52 -6.56 1.65
N ASN A 22 -8.59 -7.49 1.88
CA ASN A 22 -7.69 -7.96 0.85
C ASN A 22 -8.44 -8.74 -0.24
N ILE A 23 -9.38 -9.61 0.12
CA ILE A 23 -10.19 -10.37 -0.85
C ILE A 23 -11.02 -9.41 -1.70
N ILE A 24 -11.78 -8.51 -1.08
CA ILE A 24 -12.61 -7.53 -1.79
C ILE A 24 -11.73 -6.63 -2.67
N GLY A 25 -10.63 -6.13 -2.14
CA GLY A 25 -9.68 -5.31 -2.90
C GLY A 25 -9.09 -6.05 -4.09
N SER A 26 -8.76 -7.35 -3.94
CA SER A 26 -8.24 -8.16 -5.05
C SER A 26 -9.27 -8.37 -6.16
N VAL A 27 -10.54 -8.64 -5.80
CA VAL A 27 -11.62 -8.80 -6.77
C VAL A 27 -11.82 -7.49 -7.56
N ILE A 28 -11.93 -6.36 -6.88
CA ILE A 28 -12.07 -5.04 -7.53
C ILE A 28 -10.89 -4.76 -8.46
N THR A 29 -9.66 -5.00 -7.97
CA THR A 29 -8.44 -4.80 -8.75
C THR A 29 -8.42 -5.70 -9.99
N SER A 30 -8.82 -6.97 -9.87
CA SER A 30 -8.86 -7.90 -11.01
C SER A 30 -9.85 -7.46 -12.08
N ILE A 31 -11.06 -7.06 -11.69
CA ILE A 31 -12.07 -6.53 -12.61
C ILE A 31 -11.56 -5.28 -13.32
N PHE A 32 -10.95 -4.35 -12.57
CA PHE A 32 -10.35 -3.13 -13.12
C PHE A 32 -9.29 -3.46 -14.19
N TRP A 33 -8.32 -4.34 -13.88
CA TRP A 33 -7.24 -4.68 -14.78
C TRP A 33 -7.71 -5.40 -16.05
N ILE A 34 -8.68 -6.31 -15.92
CA ILE A 34 -9.30 -6.97 -17.07
C ILE A 34 -10.01 -5.94 -17.96
N SER A 35 -10.75 -5.00 -17.36
CA SER A 35 -11.44 -3.94 -18.09
C SER A 35 -10.45 -3.01 -18.82
N ILE A 36 -9.40 -2.58 -18.13
CA ILE A 36 -8.34 -1.73 -18.73
C ILE A 36 -7.68 -2.47 -19.90
N ALA A 37 -7.27 -3.73 -19.72
CA ALA A 37 -6.64 -4.51 -20.78
C ALA A 37 -7.52 -4.62 -22.03
N SER A 38 -8.84 -4.74 -21.86
CA SER A 38 -9.78 -4.82 -22.98
C SER A 38 -9.99 -3.48 -23.72
N ILE A 39 -9.79 -2.36 -23.03
CA ILE A 39 -9.99 -1.01 -23.59
C ILE A 39 -8.74 -0.51 -24.31
N ILE A 40 -7.57 -0.63 -23.67
CA ILE A 40 -6.32 -0.01 -24.18
C ILE A 40 -5.52 -0.93 -25.11
N GLY A 41 -5.86 -2.21 -25.18
CA GLY A 41 -5.17 -3.21 -25.99
C GLY A 41 -3.87 -3.72 -25.34
N ALA A 42 -3.33 -4.79 -25.92
CA ALA A 42 -2.22 -5.56 -25.32
C ALA A 42 -0.91 -4.75 -25.22
N GLU A 43 -0.60 -3.95 -26.22
CA GLU A 43 0.64 -3.17 -26.27
C GLU A 43 0.66 -2.10 -25.17
N SER A 44 -0.34 -1.22 -25.13
CA SER A 44 -0.45 -0.18 -24.11
C SER A 44 -0.62 -0.74 -22.70
N TYR A 45 -1.27 -1.89 -22.57
CA TYR A 45 -1.37 -2.60 -21.29
C TYR A 45 0.00 -3.09 -20.82
N GLY A 46 0.82 -3.60 -21.72
CA GLY A 46 2.20 -4.02 -21.42
C GLY A 46 3.07 -2.85 -20.98
N GLU A 47 2.99 -1.71 -21.67
CA GLU A 47 3.71 -0.49 -21.31
C GLU A 47 3.29 0.04 -19.93
N LEU A 48 1.99 0.10 -19.67
CA LEU A 48 1.47 0.48 -18.36
C LEU A 48 1.97 -0.46 -17.25
N GLY A 49 1.95 -1.77 -17.48
CA GLY A 49 2.45 -2.77 -16.55
C GLY A 49 3.95 -2.61 -16.26
N TYR A 50 4.73 -2.28 -17.29
CA TYR A 50 6.15 -1.98 -17.16
C TYR A 50 6.39 -0.78 -16.22
N PHE A 51 5.75 0.35 -16.46
CA PHE A 51 5.91 1.53 -15.61
C PHE A 51 5.42 1.32 -14.18
N LEU A 52 4.30 0.61 -13.99
CA LEU A 52 3.81 0.27 -12.65
C LEU A 52 4.78 -0.65 -11.89
N SER A 53 5.47 -1.54 -12.58
CA SER A 53 6.49 -2.39 -11.96
C SER A 53 7.69 -1.58 -11.49
N ILE A 54 8.14 -0.61 -12.28
CA ILE A 54 9.21 0.33 -11.91
C ILE A 54 8.81 1.15 -10.67
N ILE A 55 7.60 1.72 -10.68
CA ILE A 55 7.06 2.47 -9.54
C ILE A 55 6.99 1.58 -8.30
N GLY A 56 6.55 0.32 -8.45
CA GLY A 56 6.49 -0.65 -7.38
C GLY A 56 7.85 -0.93 -6.75
N ILE A 57 8.86 -1.24 -7.58
CA ILE A 57 10.23 -1.50 -7.12
C ILE A 57 10.81 -0.25 -6.42
N GLY A 58 10.69 0.92 -7.05
CA GLY A 58 11.17 2.19 -6.49
C GLY A 58 10.52 2.51 -5.15
N SER A 59 9.22 2.26 -5.01
CA SER A 59 8.49 2.48 -3.76
C SER A 59 8.93 1.54 -2.65
N VAL A 60 9.18 0.26 -2.95
CA VAL A 60 9.66 -0.73 -1.96
C VAL A 60 11.05 -0.36 -1.47
N ILE A 61 11.95 0.02 -2.37
CA ILE A 61 13.30 0.48 -2.00
C ILE A 61 13.22 1.76 -1.15
N ALA A 62 12.40 2.73 -1.55
CA ALA A 62 12.25 3.99 -0.82
C ALA A 62 11.64 3.82 0.58
N MET A 63 10.83 2.80 0.80
CA MET A 63 10.29 2.49 2.13
C MET A 63 11.35 2.00 3.13
N VAL A 64 12.47 1.44 2.68
CA VAL A 64 13.60 0.99 3.52
C VAL A 64 13.15 0.16 4.73
N GLY A 65 12.16 -0.72 4.56
CA GLY A 65 11.56 -1.51 5.65
C GLY A 65 10.72 -0.71 6.66
N GLY A 66 10.58 0.61 6.47
CA GLY A 66 9.90 1.53 7.40
C GLY A 66 8.42 1.21 7.64
N GLY A 67 7.74 0.54 6.70
CA GLY A 67 6.33 0.18 6.85
C GLY A 67 6.08 -0.75 8.04
N TYR A 68 6.76 -1.88 8.10
CA TYR A 68 6.63 -2.81 9.23
C TYR A 68 7.14 -2.20 10.53
N THR A 69 8.22 -1.42 10.47
CA THR A 69 8.74 -0.67 11.62
C THR A 69 7.66 0.28 12.15
N MET A 70 7.01 1.06 11.28
CA MET A 70 5.87 1.93 11.64
C MET A 70 4.78 1.15 12.37
N GLN A 71 4.33 0.03 11.81
CA GLN A 71 3.28 -0.79 12.39
C GLN A 71 3.64 -1.31 13.78
N VAL A 72 4.86 -1.85 13.95
CA VAL A 72 5.30 -2.47 15.22
C VAL A 72 5.47 -1.42 16.31
N TYR A 73 6.15 -0.30 16.02
CA TYR A 73 6.41 0.72 17.03
C TYR A 73 5.14 1.50 17.40
N THR A 74 4.27 1.79 16.43
CA THR A 74 2.97 2.38 16.70
C THR A 74 2.09 1.45 17.57
N ALA A 75 2.13 0.13 17.33
CA ALA A 75 1.44 -0.84 18.19
C ALA A 75 1.97 -0.87 19.62
N LYS A 76 3.26 -0.60 19.82
CA LYS A 76 3.92 -0.46 21.11
C LYS A 76 3.76 0.93 21.73
N LYS A 77 3.06 1.87 21.07
CA LYS A 77 2.87 3.27 21.48
C LYS A 77 4.17 4.06 21.61
N ILE A 78 5.21 3.67 20.87
CA ILE A 78 6.48 4.40 20.80
C ILE A 78 6.35 5.43 19.69
N LYS A 79 6.56 6.70 20.02
CA LYS A 79 6.39 7.84 19.10
C LYS A 79 7.59 7.98 18.17
N ILE A 80 7.61 7.24 17.07
CA ILE A 80 8.63 7.39 16.01
C ILE A 80 8.01 7.70 14.64
N GLU A 81 6.69 7.90 14.62
CA GLU A 81 5.94 8.08 13.37
C GLU A 81 6.52 9.26 12.55
N SER A 82 6.74 10.41 13.20
CA SER A 82 7.27 11.60 12.51
C SER A 82 8.65 11.36 11.90
N SER A 83 9.53 10.65 12.61
CA SER A 83 10.87 10.31 12.10
C SER A 83 10.81 9.38 10.91
N LEU A 84 9.92 8.38 10.94
CA LEU A 84 9.73 7.45 9.83
C LEU A 84 9.12 8.14 8.60
N TYR A 85 8.15 9.02 8.79
CA TYR A 85 7.62 9.84 7.69
C TYR A 85 8.71 10.72 7.08
N PHE A 86 9.52 11.37 7.90
CA PHE A 86 10.62 12.22 7.42
C PHE A 86 11.63 11.45 6.58
N ILE A 87 12.09 10.29 7.08
CA ILE A 87 13.02 9.41 6.37
C ILE A 87 12.37 8.90 5.07
N GLY A 88 11.11 8.47 5.13
CA GLY A 88 10.38 7.98 3.97
C GLY A 88 10.17 9.04 2.90
N ILE A 89 9.89 10.29 3.28
CA ILE A 89 9.76 11.40 2.33
C ILE A 89 11.10 11.69 1.66
N ILE A 90 12.21 11.75 2.41
CA ILE A 90 13.54 11.97 1.83
C ILE A 90 13.88 10.83 0.87
N ALA A 91 13.74 9.58 1.30
CA ALA A 91 14.06 8.41 0.47
C ALA A 91 13.18 8.34 -0.80
N SER A 92 11.87 8.60 -0.67
CA SER A 92 10.96 8.58 -1.83
C SER A 92 11.21 9.74 -2.78
N THR A 93 11.57 10.92 -2.28
CA THR A 93 11.96 12.06 -3.11
C THR A 93 13.26 11.77 -3.87
N THR A 94 14.25 11.17 -3.20
CA THR A 94 15.50 10.75 -3.85
C THR A 94 15.23 9.72 -4.96
N ALA A 95 14.42 8.70 -4.67
CA ALA A 95 14.01 7.71 -5.67
C ALA A 95 13.24 8.35 -6.83
N ALA A 96 12.35 9.29 -6.56
CA ALA A 96 11.59 10.03 -7.56
C ALA A 96 12.49 10.84 -8.49
N ILE A 97 13.51 11.52 -7.94
CA ILE A 97 14.50 12.28 -8.74
C ILE A 97 15.28 11.32 -9.64
N ILE A 98 15.78 10.20 -9.12
CA ILE A 98 16.51 9.21 -9.91
C ILE A 98 15.64 8.67 -11.06
N LEU A 99 14.39 8.30 -10.77
CA LEU A 99 13.46 7.81 -11.79
C LEU A 99 13.10 8.88 -12.81
N PHE A 100 13.01 10.14 -12.41
CA PHE A 100 12.78 11.25 -13.33
C PHE A 100 13.95 11.42 -14.29
N LEU A 101 15.21 11.33 -13.81
CA LEU A 101 16.40 11.45 -14.64
C LEU A 101 16.54 10.28 -15.62
N ILE A 102 16.02 9.09 -15.30
CA ILE A 102 16.10 7.91 -16.18
C ILE A 102 14.97 7.90 -17.21
N PHE A 103 13.75 8.22 -16.81
CA PHE A 103 12.54 8.04 -17.63
C PHE A 103 11.95 9.34 -18.16
N GLU A 104 12.43 10.49 -17.72
CA GLU A 104 11.92 11.84 -18.05
C GLU A 104 10.38 11.96 -17.86
N ASN A 105 9.81 11.17 -16.94
CA ASN A 105 8.38 11.05 -16.74
C ASN A 105 8.00 11.46 -15.30
N LEU A 106 7.35 12.63 -15.19
CA LEU A 106 6.87 13.16 -13.91
C LEU A 106 5.82 12.28 -13.24
N GLY A 107 4.99 11.59 -14.04
CA GLY A 107 3.94 10.71 -13.51
C GLY A 107 4.54 9.56 -12.69
N ILE A 108 5.59 8.90 -13.20
CA ILE A 108 6.32 7.84 -12.51
C ILE A 108 6.91 8.36 -11.20
N SER A 109 7.60 9.51 -11.26
CA SER A 109 8.30 10.10 -10.13
C SER A 109 7.36 10.49 -8.99
N ILE A 110 6.27 11.17 -9.29
CA ILE A 110 5.27 11.58 -8.29
C ILE A 110 4.56 10.35 -7.70
N SER A 111 4.29 9.34 -8.52
CA SER A 111 3.63 8.11 -8.08
C SER A 111 4.41 7.37 -7.00
N VAL A 112 5.75 7.33 -7.07
CA VAL A 112 6.59 6.69 -6.05
C VAL A 112 6.41 7.38 -4.69
N ILE A 113 6.44 8.71 -4.65
CA ILE A 113 6.23 9.47 -3.41
C ILE A 113 4.82 9.18 -2.85
N GLY A 114 3.80 9.26 -3.72
CA GLY A 114 2.42 9.00 -3.33
C GLY A 114 2.21 7.61 -2.73
N ILE A 115 2.78 6.57 -3.36
CA ILE A 115 2.67 5.19 -2.89
C ILE A 115 3.39 4.99 -1.55
N VAL A 116 4.58 5.57 -1.37
CA VAL A 116 5.32 5.46 -0.10
C VAL A 116 4.54 6.10 1.03
N VAL A 117 4.08 7.34 0.85
CA VAL A 117 3.28 8.05 1.87
C VAL A 117 1.99 7.28 2.18
N PHE A 118 1.28 6.81 1.16
CA PHE A 118 0.06 6.05 1.34
C PHE A 118 0.30 4.76 2.12
N ASN A 119 1.35 4.01 1.81
CA ASN A 119 1.71 2.80 2.54
C ASN A 119 2.04 3.09 4.01
N PHE A 120 2.80 4.15 4.31
CA PHE A 120 3.05 4.55 5.69
C PHE A 120 1.77 4.83 6.46
N ILE A 121 0.79 5.52 5.85
CA ILE A 121 -0.53 5.75 6.44
C ILE A 121 -1.24 4.42 6.74
N LEU A 122 -1.21 3.46 5.82
CA LEU A 122 -1.83 2.15 6.03
C LEU A 122 -1.17 1.38 7.18
N PHE A 123 0.16 1.36 7.24
CA PHE A 123 0.90 0.68 8.31
C PHE A 123 0.68 1.35 9.67
N GLU A 124 0.59 2.68 9.72
CA GLU A 124 0.27 3.42 10.94
C GLU A 124 -1.15 3.07 11.45
N ILE A 125 -2.14 3.04 10.55
CA ILE A 125 -3.52 2.66 10.89
C ILE A 125 -3.59 1.24 11.42
N LEU A 126 -2.83 0.31 10.82
CA LEU A 126 -2.72 -1.07 11.31
C LEU A 126 -2.04 -1.13 12.68
N GLY A 127 -0.97 -0.37 12.89
CA GLY A 127 -0.29 -0.26 14.19
C GLY A 127 -1.21 0.29 15.29
N LYS A 128 -2.05 1.26 14.96
CA LYS A 128 -3.10 1.80 15.85
C LYS A 128 -4.29 0.85 16.05
N LYS A 129 -4.29 -0.32 15.42
CA LYS A 129 -5.37 -1.32 15.48
C LYS A 129 -6.72 -0.80 15.00
N LEU A 130 -6.73 0.20 14.11
CA LEU A 130 -7.93 0.82 13.55
C LEU A 130 -8.39 0.05 12.30
N TYR A 131 -8.68 -1.25 12.43
CA TYR A 131 -8.97 -2.15 11.32
C TYR A 131 -10.13 -1.74 10.43
N LYS A 132 -11.20 -1.14 11.01
CA LYS A 132 -12.33 -0.61 10.23
C LYS A 132 -11.92 0.57 9.35
N LYS A 133 -11.02 1.44 9.84
CA LYS A 133 -10.49 2.56 9.07
C LYS A 133 -9.57 2.06 7.96
N TYR A 134 -8.72 1.08 8.26
CA TYR A 134 -7.91 0.37 7.27
C TYR A 134 -8.78 -0.19 6.14
N PHE A 135 -9.83 -0.95 6.47
CA PHE A 135 -10.76 -1.51 5.50
C PHE A 135 -11.31 -0.43 4.56
N LYS A 136 -11.86 0.65 5.12
CA LYS A 136 -12.46 1.73 4.32
C LYS A 136 -11.46 2.37 3.37
N ILE A 137 -10.28 2.73 3.86
CA ILE A 137 -9.25 3.41 3.06
C ILE A 137 -8.68 2.48 2.01
N PHE A 138 -8.40 1.22 2.37
CA PHE A 138 -7.85 0.23 1.45
C PHE A 138 -8.82 -0.10 0.31
N VAL A 139 -10.10 -0.31 0.61
CA VAL A 139 -11.12 -0.57 -0.42
C VAL A 139 -11.39 0.67 -1.26
N ALA A 140 -11.47 1.86 -0.65
CA ALA A 140 -11.66 3.11 -1.40
C ALA A 140 -10.55 3.34 -2.43
N GLN A 141 -9.28 3.07 -2.06
CA GLN A 141 -8.15 3.15 -2.99
C GLN A 141 -8.27 2.20 -4.20
N LYS A 142 -8.97 1.08 -4.04
CA LYS A 142 -9.14 0.10 -5.13
C LYS A 142 -10.30 0.45 -6.07
N ILE A 143 -11.17 1.36 -5.64
CA ILE A 143 -12.32 1.83 -6.43
C ILE A 143 -11.98 3.10 -7.21
N LEU A 144 -11.13 3.95 -6.66
CA LEU A 144 -10.62 5.19 -7.29
C LEU A 144 -9.56 4.89 -8.34
#